data_0cf98944cbc0af74444e768f856ec3b0
#
_entry.id   0cf98944cbc0af74444e768f856ec3b0
#
_cell.length_a   1.000
_cell.length_b   1.000
_cell.length_c   1.000
_cell.angle_alpha   90.00
_cell.angle_beta   90.00
_cell.angle_gamma   90.00
#
_symmetry.space_group_name_H-M   'P 1'
#
loop_
_entity.id
_entity.type
_entity.pdbx_description
1 polymer ?
#
loop_
_entity_poly.entity_id
_entity_poly.type
_entity_poly.pdbx_seq_one_letter_code
_entity_poly.pdbx_strand_id
1 'polypeptide(L)'
;MRGYDETGDLQILGLDVAQLVESGLGVRGRALADCAACPHEGVAVFLVYLWLPLYMFHQYQEHAEGTLLEWYERMMPGIAPFLTERKLLVVNLVVVWLGFLVALYAAFLVRPALGLAAPYLAFVNAFMHIGQFLRWRCYNPGLWTALAIFIPGAGYTISELSVAGATWADNALGLGIAVLAHSFFFALGRGMIGKQF
;
A
#
# COMPACT_ATOMS: atom_id res chain seq x y z
N MET A 1 41.49 -39.25 4.10
CA MET A 1 40.22 -38.74 3.60
C MET A 1 39.42 -38.27 4.80
N ARG A 2 39.36 -36.96 5.06
CA ARG A 2 38.50 -36.37 6.11
C ARG A 2 37.23 -35.93 5.44
N GLY A 3 36.09 -36.48 5.86
CA GLY A 3 34.78 -36.02 5.41
C GLY A 3 34.51 -34.60 5.91
N TYR A 4 34.17 -33.75 5.02
CA TYR A 4 33.66 -32.40 5.33
C TYR A 4 32.22 -32.57 5.83
N ASP A 5 31.97 -32.12 7.07
CA ASP A 5 30.64 -31.96 7.64
C ASP A 5 30.18 -30.55 7.31
N GLU A 6 29.19 -30.42 6.40
CA GLU A 6 28.68 -29.14 5.91
C GLU A 6 27.70 -28.43 6.88
N THR A 7 27.57 -28.90 8.13
CA THR A 7 26.61 -28.33 9.10
C THR A 7 27.25 -27.38 10.14
N GLY A 8 28.53 -27.01 9.98
CA GLY A 8 29.41 -26.54 11.07
C GLY A 8 29.49 -25.02 11.35
N ASP A 9 28.93 -24.11 10.58
CA ASP A 9 29.37 -22.71 10.67
C ASP A 9 28.30 -21.59 10.82
N LEU A 10 27.14 -21.88 11.42
CA LEU A 10 26.15 -20.80 11.75
C LEU A 10 25.83 -20.67 13.24
N GLN A 11 26.66 -21.25 14.13
CA GLN A 11 26.51 -21.06 15.59
C GLN A 11 27.10 -19.77 16.17
N ILE A 12 27.61 -18.84 15.33
CA ILE A 12 28.30 -17.62 15.80
C ILE A 12 27.36 -16.61 16.48
N LEU A 13 26.05 -16.76 16.36
CA LEU A 13 25.08 -15.85 17.02
C LEU A 13 24.14 -16.52 18.01
N GLY A 14 24.36 -17.79 18.39
CA GLY A 14 23.50 -18.48 19.37
C GLY A 14 22.05 -18.71 18.87
N LEU A 15 21.81 -18.55 17.57
CA LEU A 15 20.51 -18.76 16.94
C LEU A 15 20.49 -20.14 16.30
N ASP A 16 19.72 -21.05 16.86
CA ASP A 16 19.45 -22.35 16.25
C ASP A 16 18.49 -22.16 15.08
N VAL A 17 19.05 -22.23 13.86
CA VAL A 17 18.26 -22.08 12.61
C VAL A 17 17.17 -23.15 12.53
N ALA A 18 17.39 -24.35 13.07
CA ALA A 18 16.38 -25.40 13.13
C ALA A 18 15.22 -25.00 14.05
N GLN A 19 15.51 -24.41 15.22
CA GLN A 19 14.48 -23.88 16.10
C GLN A 19 13.72 -22.69 15.48
N LEU A 20 14.40 -21.82 14.73
CA LEU A 20 13.74 -20.73 13.99
C LEU A 20 12.85 -21.26 12.87
N VAL A 21 13.27 -22.28 12.16
CA VAL A 21 12.47 -22.93 11.11
C VAL A 21 11.30 -23.70 11.71
N GLU A 22 11.50 -24.46 12.79
CA GLU A 22 10.42 -25.18 13.47
C GLU A 22 9.44 -24.22 14.18
N SER A 23 9.91 -23.14 14.79
CA SER A 23 9.03 -22.11 15.35
C SER A 23 8.29 -21.36 14.24
N GLY A 24 8.94 -21.05 13.12
CA GLY A 24 8.31 -20.45 11.94
C GLY A 24 7.30 -21.36 11.26
N LEU A 25 7.59 -22.69 11.17
CA LEU A 25 6.65 -23.69 10.66
C LEU A 25 5.52 -23.98 11.65
N GLY A 26 5.80 -23.96 12.94
CA GLY A 26 4.78 -24.12 14.01
C GLY A 26 3.83 -22.94 14.09
N VAL A 27 4.31 -21.71 13.87
CA VAL A 27 3.49 -20.52 13.74
C VAL A 27 2.66 -20.58 12.43
N ARG A 28 3.27 -21.02 11.31
CA ARG A 28 2.56 -21.22 10.05
C ARG A 28 1.53 -22.35 10.12
N GLY A 29 1.83 -23.45 10.80
CA GLY A 29 0.90 -24.57 10.98
C GLY A 29 -0.32 -24.18 11.80
N ARG A 30 -0.16 -23.39 12.86
CA ARG A 30 -1.26 -22.83 13.66
C ARG A 30 -2.03 -21.77 12.86
N ALA A 31 -1.34 -20.83 12.20
CA ALA A 31 -1.99 -19.83 11.37
C ALA A 31 -2.79 -20.43 10.20
N LEU A 32 -2.31 -21.53 9.59
CA LEU A 32 -3.04 -22.25 8.54
C LEU A 32 -4.23 -23.05 9.09
N ALA A 33 -4.11 -23.62 10.28
CA ALA A 33 -5.21 -24.33 10.94
C ALA A 33 -6.28 -23.32 11.43
N ASP A 34 -5.86 -22.17 11.97
CA ASP A 34 -6.76 -21.09 12.37
C ASP A 34 -7.38 -20.38 11.14
N CYS A 35 -6.65 -20.27 10.02
CA CYS A 35 -7.17 -19.74 8.75
C CYS A 35 -8.25 -20.64 8.12
N ALA A 36 -8.20 -21.96 8.33
CA ALA A 36 -9.29 -22.87 7.97
C ALA A 36 -10.54 -22.66 8.85
N ALA A 37 -10.39 -22.10 10.05
CA ALA A 37 -11.47 -21.77 10.97
C ALA A 37 -12.04 -20.34 10.79
N CYS A 38 -11.31 -19.43 10.10
CA CYS A 38 -11.67 -18.03 9.87
C CYS A 38 -11.62 -17.66 8.38
N PRO A 39 -12.66 -18.01 7.60
CA PRO A 39 -12.68 -17.73 6.15
C PRO A 39 -12.50 -16.23 5.82
N HIS A 40 -12.89 -15.34 6.73
CA HIS A 40 -12.76 -13.89 6.56
C HIS A 40 -11.29 -13.41 6.55
N GLU A 41 -10.38 -14.05 7.26
CA GLU A 41 -8.96 -13.65 7.25
C GLU A 41 -8.33 -13.88 5.87
N GLY A 42 -8.59 -15.03 5.25
CA GLY A 42 -8.14 -15.34 3.90
C GLY A 42 -8.68 -14.36 2.86
N VAL A 43 -9.97 -14.03 2.96
CA VAL A 43 -10.62 -13.05 2.08
C VAL A 43 -10.01 -11.66 2.31
N ALA A 44 -9.82 -11.24 3.56
CA ALA A 44 -9.25 -9.94 3.90
C ALA A 44 -7.83 -9.78 3.32
N VAL A 45 -6.95 -10.77 3.50
CA VAL A 45 -5.58 -10.74 2.94
C VAL A 45 -5.59 -10.75 1.41
N PHE A 46 -6.49 -11.54 0.79
CA PHE A 46 -6.65 -11.53 -0.67
C PHE A 46 -7.09 -10.15 -1.19
N LEU A 47 -7.99 -9.48 -0.49
CA LEU A 47 -8.41 -8.12 -0.85
C LEU A 47 -7.25 -7.12 -0.71
N VAL A 48 -6.40 -7.25 0.31
CA VAL A 48 -5.18 -6.44 0.44
C VAL A 48 -4.25 -6.67 -0.76
N TYR A 49 -4.07 -7.92 -1.20
CA TYR A 49 -3.29 -8.24 -2.40
C TYR A 49 -3.84 -7.57 -3.66
N LEU A 50 -5.16 -7.54 -3.83
CA LEU A 50 -5.79 -6.93 -5.01
C LEU A 50 -5.53 -5.42 -5.14
N TRP A 51 -5.20 -4.73 -4.04
CA TRP A 51 -4.92 -3.29 -4.10
C TRP A 51 -3.71 -2.96 -4.96
N LEU A 52 -2.72 -3.83 -5.07
CA LEU A 52 -1.56 -3.60 -5.93
C LEU A 52 -1.97 -3.48 -7.42
N PRO A 53 -2.60 -4.49 -8.06
CA PRO A 53 -3.02 -4.37 -9.45
C PRO A 53 -4.12 -3.32 -9.67
N LEU A 54 -5.03 -3.12 -8.73
CA LEU A 54 -6.08 -2.10 -8.85
C LEU A 54 -5.49 -0.69 -8.83
N TYR A 55 -4.50 -0.45 -7.98
CA TYR A 55 -3.83 0.85 -7.93
C TYR A 55 -2.93 1.06 -9.16
N MET A 56 -2.28 0.02 -9.67
CA MET A 56 -1.54 0.10 -10.95
C MET A 56 -2.46 0.48 -12.11
N PHE A 57 -3.67 -0.08 -12.15
CA PHE A 57 -4.67 0.28 -13.15
C PHE A 57 -5.12 1.74 -13.03
N HIS A 58 -5.32 2.22 -11.79
CA HIS A 58 -5.60 3.63 -11.53
C HIS A 58 -4.46 4.54 -12.01
N GLN A 59 -3.21 4.20 -11.69
CA GLN A 59 -2.02 4.94 -12.14
C GLN A 59 -1.88 4.93 -13.66
N TYR A 60 -2.25 3.83 -14.32
CA TYR A 60 -2.31 3.83 -15.77
C TYR A 60 -3.29 4.89 -16.30
N GLN A 61 -4.48 5.01 -15.69
CA GLN A 61 -5.43 6.06 -16.07
C GLN A 61 -4.90 7.47 -15.79
N GLU A 62 -4.13 7.66 -14.71
CA GLU A 62 -3.54 8.96 -14.38
C GLU A 62 -2.43 9.38 -15.38
N HIS A 63 -1.59 8.42 -15.76
CA HIS A 63 -0.35 8.71 -16.48
C HIS A 63 -0.41 8.42 -17.98
N ALA A 64 -1.48 7.78 -18.47
CA ALA A 64 -1.62 7.50 -19.89
C ALA A 64 -1.49 8.80 -20.69
N GLU A 65 -0.53 8.83 -21.61
CA GLU A 65 -0.30 9.96 -22.52
C GLU A 65 0.05 11.30 -21.83
N GLY A 66 0.65 11.27 -20.64
CA GLY A 66 1.06 12.48 -19.90
C GLY A 66 -0.07 13.27 -19.23
N THR A 67 -1.28 12.74 -19.24
CA THR A 67 -2.52 13.46 -18.85
C THR A 67 -2.50 14.08 -17.46
N LEU A 68 -1.85 13.43 -16.47
CA LEU A 68 -1.77 13.96 -15.10
C LEU A 68 -0.93 15.23 -15.03
N LEU A 69 0.26 15.24 -15.65
CA LEU A 69 1.15 16.42 -15.64
C LEU A 69 0.51 17.59 -16.36
N GLU A 70 -0.09 17.36 -17.53
CA GLU A 70 -0.80 18.38 -18.29
C GLU A 70 -1.99 18.95 -17.49
N TRP A 71 -2.68 18.10 -16.72
CA TRP A 71 -3.75 18.55 -15.84
C TRP A 71 -3.22 19.47 -14.74
N TYR A 72 -2.08 19.09 -14.09
CA TYR A 72 -1.43 19.93 -13.08
C TYR A 72 -0.95 21.27 -13.65
N GLU A 73 -0.37 21.28 -14.85
CA GLU A 73 0.07 22.51 -15.53
C GLU A 73 -1.09 23.48 -15.75
N ARG A 74 -2.24 22.97 -16.15
CA ARG A 74 -3.43 23.79 -16.41
C ARG A 74 -4.13 24.26 -15.14
N MET A 75 -4.30 23.37 -14.17
CA MET A 75 -5.16 23.62 -13.00
C MET A 75 -4.40 24.06 -11.76
N MET A 76 -3.14 23.70 -11.65
CA MET A 76 -2.29 23.94 -10.49
C MET A 76 -0.89 24.42 -10.89
N PRO A 77 -0.77 25.53 -11.62
CA PRO A 77 0.52 26.00 -12.17
C PRO A 77 1.57 26.30 -11.09
N GLY A 78 1.15 26.55 -9.86
CA GLY A 78 2.07 26.75 -8.72
C GLY A 78 2.71 25.45 -8.19
N ILE A 79 2.18 24.29 -8.56
CA ILE A 79 2.67 22.97 -8.15
C ILE A 79 3.39 22.26 -9.32
N ALA A 80 2.87 22.42 -10.53
CA ALA A 80 3.36 21.73 -11.72
C ALA A 80 4.89 21.77 -11.91
N PRO A 81 5.61 22.88 -11.71
CA PRO A 81 7.07 22.93 -11.89
C PRO A 81 7.86 22.00 -10.96
N PHE A 82 7.24 21.56 -9.87
CA PHE A 82 7.86 20.66 -8.90
C PHE A 82 7.53 19.19 -9.15
N LEU A 83 6.54 18.90 -10.01
CA LEU A 83 6.15 17.57 -10.42
C LEU A 83 6.83 17.22 -11.74
N THR A 84 7.62 16.16 -11.73
CA THR A 84 8.23 15.61 -12.93
C THR A 84 7.86 14.14 -13.05
N GLU A 85 7.88 13.58 -14.26
CA GLU A 85 7.64 12.14 -14.46
C GLU A 85 8.54 11.28 -13.58
N ARG A 86 9.82 11.67 -13.44
CA ARG A 86 10.77 10.96 -12.58
C ARG A 86 10.34 10.96 -11.11
N LYS A 87 9.89 12.10 -10.57
CA LYS A 87 9.42 12.20 -9.18
C LYS A 87 8.14 11.40 -8.97
N LEU A 88 7.22 11.47 -9.91
CA LEU A 88 5.99 10.67 -9.88
C LEU A 88 6.31 9.19 -9.93
N LEU A 89 7.24 8.75 -10.79
CA LEU A 89 7.68 7.37 -10.85
C LEU A 89 8.30 6.91 -9.52
N VAL A 90 9.18 7.71 -8.90
CA VAL A 90 9.78 7.38 -7.59
C VAL A 90 8.73 7.28 -6.50
N VAL A 91 7.77 8.21 -6.44
CA VAL A 91 6.66 8.15 -5.47
C VAL A 91 5.83 6.89 -5.69
N ASN A 92 5.47 6.59 -6.93
CA ASN A 92 4.68 5.41 -7.24
C ASN A 92 5.40 4.10 -6.88
N LEU A 93 6.70 3.98 -7.19
CA LEU A 93 7.48 2.80 -6.86
C LEU A 93 7.70 2.65 -5.34
N VAL A 94 8.13 3.73 -4.66
CA VAL A 94 8.58 3.64 -3.27
C VAL A 94 7.42 3.79 -2.28
N VAL A 95 6.56 4.79 -2.47
CA VAL A 95 5.47 5.05 -1.51
C VAL A 95 4.29 4.12 -1.76
N VAL A 96 3.91 3.94 -3.03
CA VAL A 96 2.70 3.17 -3.37
C VAL A 96 3.00 1.68 -3.47
N TRP A 97 3.80 1.24 -4.44
CA TRP A 97 3.97 -0.19 -4.72
C TRP A 97 4.72 -0.91 -3.61
N LEU A 98 5.85 -0.35 -3.15
CA LEU A 98 6.58 -0.93 -2.02
C LEU A 98 5.74 -0.85 -0.74
N GLY A 99 5.00 0.25 -0.51
CA GLY A 99 4.08 0.39 0.60
C GLY A 99 2.98 -0.68 0.60
N PHE A 100 2.39 -0.97 -0.56
CA PHE A 100 1.40 -2.05 -0.69
C PHE A 100 2.00 -3.43 -0.46
N LEU A 101 3.21 -3.69 -0.96
CA LEU A 101 3.90 -4.95 -0.69
C LEU A 101 4.19 -5.10 0.80
N VAL A 102 4.65 -4.06 1.48
CA VAL A 102 4.88 -4.08 2.94
C VAL A 102 3.57 -4.34 3.68
N ALA A 103 2.49 -3.65 3.33
CA ALA A 103 1.17 -3.86 3.93
C ALA A 103 0.65 -5.29 3.70
N LEU A 104 0.82 -5.84 2.49
CA LEU A 104 0.44 -7.21 2.15
C LEU A 104 1.24 -8.24 2.97
N TYR A 105 2.56 -8.11 3.00
CA TYR A 105 3.40 -9.04 3.77
C TYR A 105 3.14 -8.92 5.28
N ALA A 106 2.92 -7.71 5.80
CA ALA A 106 2.55 -7.52 7.19
C ALA A 106 1.18 -8.14 7.50
N ALA A 107 0.20 -7.99 6.60
CA ALA A 107 -1.11 -8.64 6.74
C ALA A 107 -1.02 -10.17 6.72
N PHE A 108 -0.19 -10.72 5.83
CA PHE A 108 -0.04 -12.16 5.64
C PHE A 108 0.81 -12.82 6.73
N LEU A 109 1.93 -12.19 7.16
CA LEU A 109 2.90 -12.80 8.05
C LEU A 109 2.64 -12.51 9.53
N VAL A 110 1.96 -11.40 9.84
CA VAL A 110 1.75 -10.95 11.23
C VAL A 110 0.28 -11.01 11.60
N ARG A 111 -0.56 -10.14 11.00
CA ARG A 111 -2.01 -10.14 11.20
C ARG A 111 -2.72 -9.32 10.12
N PRO A 112 -3.95 -9.72 9.69
CA PRO A 112 -4.67 -9.08 8.60
C PRO A 112 -4.86 -7.57 8.76
N ALA A 113 -5.07 -7.08 9.98
CA ALA A 113 -5.31 -5.67 10.27
C ALA A 113 -4.17 -4.72 9.81
N LEU A 114 -2.92 -5.22 9.70
CA LEU A 114 -1.80 -4.43 9.19
C LEU A 114 -1.93 -4.12 7.69
N GLY A 115 -2.80 -4.81 6.98
CA GLY A 115 -3.16 -4.52 5.59
C GLY A 115 -4.00 -3.25 5.40
N LEU A 116 -4.56 -2.66 6.47
CA LEU A 116 -5.44 -1.48 6.39
C LEU A 116 -4.80 -0.26 5.71
N ALA A 117 -3.48 -0.14 5.71
CA ALA A 117 -2.79 0.94 5.03
C ALA A 117 -3.12 0.98 3.52
N ALA A 118 -3.31 -0.19 2.87
CA ALA A 118 -3.58 -0.27 1.44
C ALA A 118 -4.95 0.31 1.05
N PRO A 119 -6.10 -0.14 1.59
CA PRO A 119 -7.39 0.44 1.27
C PRO A 119 -7.52 1.89 1.73
N TYR A 120 -6.89 2.30 2.85
CA TYR A 120 -6.91 3.70 3.26
C TYR A 120 -6.10 4.59 2.32
N LEU A 121 -4.97 4.12 1.77
CA LEU A 121 -4.22 4.88 0.76
C LEU A 121 -5.09 5.15 -0.48
N ALA A 122 -5.79 4.14 -0.98
CA ALA A 122 -6.71 4.28 -2.10
C ALA A 122 -7.91 5.20 -1.75
N PHE A 123 -8.44 5.08 -0.55
CA PHE A 123 -9.57 5.87 -0.08
C PHE A 123 -9.22 7.37 0.00
N VAL A 124 -8.09 7.71 0.62
CA VAL A 124 -7.61 9.10 0.70
C VAL A 124 -7.32 9.65 -0.69
N ASN A 125 -6.69 8.86 -1.57
CA ASN A 125 -6.45 9.23 -2.96
C ASN A 125 -7.77 9.54 -3.69
N ALA A 126 -8.80 8.72 -3.53
CA ALA A 126 -10.12 8.97 -4.13
C ALA A 126 -10.72 10.30 -3.67
N PHE A 127 -10.61 10.65 -2.39
CA PHE A 127 -11.06 11.96 -1.90
C PHE A 127 -10.26 13.11 -2.50
N MET A 128 -9.00 12.91 -2.83
CA MET A 128 -8.21 13.92 -3.53
C MET A 128 -8.76 14.18 -4.93
N HIS A 129 -9.05 13.12 -5.71
CA HIS A 129 -9.66 13.27 -7.04
C HIS A 129 -11.03 13.92 -6.98
N ILE A 130 -11.88 13.51 -6.03
CA ILE A 130 -13.20 14.11 -5.81
C ILE A 130 -13.07 15.59 -5.41
N GLY A 131 -12.18 15.91 -4.48
CA GLY A 131 -11.92 17.28 -4.05
C GLY A 131 -11.43 18.18 -5.19
N GLN A 132 -10.54 17.68 -6.03
CA GLN A 132 -10.10 18.35 -7.25
C GLN A 132 -11.26 18.60 -8.21
N PHE A 133 -12.07 17.58 -8.49
CA PHE A 133 -13.25 17.71 -9.35
C PHE A 133 -14.25 18.76 -8.79
N LEU A 134 -14.54 18.71 -7.50
CA LEU A 134 -15.46 19.67 -6.86
C LEU A 134 -14.91 21.10 -6.90
N ARG A 135 -13.60 21.27 -6.76
CA ARG A 135 -12.93 22.58 -6.73
C ARG A 135 -12.88 23.24 -8.09
N TRP A 136 -12.56 22.47 -9.15
CA TRP A 136 -12.36 23.03 -10.48
C TRP A 136 -13.50 22.72 -11.46
N ARG A 137 -14.45 21.87 -11.08
CA ARG A 137 -15.60 21.46 -11.91
C ARG A 137 -15.18 20.91 -13.29
N CYS A 138 -14.00 20.33 -13.36
CA CYS A 138 -13.51 19.66 -14.55
C CYS A 138 -12.97 18.27 -14.22
N TYR A 139 -13.03 17.37 -15.18
CA TYR A 139 -12.47 16.03 -15.06
C TYR A 139 -10.97 16.09 -14.74
N ASN A 140 -10.52 15.25 -13.84
CA ASN A 140 -9.10 15.01 -13.59
C ASN A 140 -8.77 13.53 -13.87
N PRO A 141 -7.55 13.24 -14.37
CA PRO A 141 -7.10 11.86 -14.60
C PRO A 141 -7.17 11.06 -13.29
N GLY A 142 -7.69 9.84 -13.34
CA GLY A 142 -7.89 9.00 -12.16
C GLY A 142 -9.28 9.12 -11.51
N LEU A 143 -10.10 10.11 -11.82
CA LEU A 143 -11.41 10.30 -11.17
C LEU A 143 -12.35 9.09 -11.35
N TRP A 144 -12.40 8.48 -12.52
CA TRP A 144 -13.30 7.34 -12.75
C TRP A 144 -12.93 6.13 -11.93
N THR A 145 -11.65 5.77 -11.89
CA THR A 145 -11.17 4.65 -11.07
C THR A 145 -11.28 4.96 -9.57
N ALA A 146 -11.10 6.23 -9.19
CA ALA A 146 -11.34 6.68 -7.82
C ALA A 146 -12.79 6.43 -7.38
N LEU A 147 -13.76 6.79 -8.22
CA LEU A 147 -15.18 6.61 -7.91
C LEU A 147 -15.64 5.15 -8.04
N ALA A 148 -15.25 4.46 -9.12
CA ALA A 148 -15.77 3.14 -9.44
C ALA A 148 -15.04 1.99 -8.73
N ILE A 149 -13.77 2.18 -8.37
CA ILE A 149 -12.92 1.13 -7.77
C ILE A 149 -12.52 1.49 -6.35
N PHE A 150 -11.93 2.68 -6.13
CA PHE A 150 -11.33 2.99 -4.84
C PHE A 150 -12.36 3.18 -3.73
N ILE A 151 -13.43 3.94 -3.96
CA ILE A 151 -14.45 4.13 -2.92
C ILE A 151 -15.11 2.80 -2.53
N PRO A 152 -15.75 2.04 -3.45
CA PRO A 152 -16.42 0.80 -3.06
C PRO A 152 -15.44 -0.29 -2.63
N GLY A 153 -14.30 -0.42 -3.31
CA GLY A 153 -13.29 -1.43 -2.98
C GLY A 153 -12.66 -1.20 -1.62
N ALA A 154 -12.30 0.07 -1.28
CA ALA A 154 -11.74 0.39 0.03
C ALA A 154 -12.77 0.15 1.13
N GLY A 155 -14.00 0.60 0.95
CA GLY A 155 -15.08 0.35 1.91
C GLY A 155 -15.27 -1.14 2.18
N TYR A 156 -15.30 -1.96 1.13
CA TYR A 156 -15.43 -3.41 1.26
C TYR A 156 -14.22 -4.03 1.97
N THR A 157 -12.99 -3.68 1.55
CA THR A 157 -11.77 -4.23 2.17
C THR A 157 -11.66 -3.85 3.65
N ILE A 158 -11.98 -2.60 4.03
CA ILE A 158 -11.98 -2.15 5.42
C ILE A 158 -13.03 -2.92 6.23
N SER A 159 -14.20 -3.17 5.66
CA SER A 159 -15.24 -3.99 6.30
C SER A 159 -14.77 -5.42 6.56
N GLU A 160 -14.20 -6.10 5.56
CA GLU A 160 -13.68 -7.48 5.71
C GLU A 160 -12.53 -7.55 6.72
N LEU A 161 -11.61 -6.57 6.71
CA LEU A 161 -10.55 -6.48 7.71
C LEU A 161 -11.11 -6.26 9.13
N SER A 162 -12.20 -5.50 9.25
CA SER A 162 -12.88 -5.29 10.54
C SER A 162 -13.56 -6.58 11.04
N VAL A 163 -14.19 -7.34 10.15
CA VAL A 163 -14.73 -8.66 10.47
C VAL A 163 -13.62 -9.64 10.85
N ALA A 164 -12.45 -9.55 10.21
CA ALA A 164 -11.25 -10.32 10.54
C ALA A 164 -10.52 -9.82 11.82
N GLY A 165 -11.14 -8.93 12.61
CA GLY A 165 -10.66 -8.52 13.93
C GLY A 165 -9.83 -7.25 13.96
N ALA A 166 -9.82 -6.44 12.89
CA ALA A 166 -9.17 -5.13 12.93
C ALA A 166 -9.93 -4.18 13.87
N THR A 167 -9.18 -3.60 14.80
CA THR A 167 -9.70 -2.66 15.79
C THR A 167 -9.83 -1.24 15.22
N TRP A 168 -10.50 -0.38 15.96
CA TRP A 168 -10.56 1.03 15.58
C TRP A 168 -9.19 1.73 15.66
N ALA A 169 -8.29 1.27 16.53
CA ALA A 169 -6.90 1.76 16.58
C ALA A 169 -6.12 1.36 15.32
N ASP A 170 -6.36 0.16 14.78
CA ASP A 170 -5.78 -0.29 13.52
C ASP A 170 -6.27 0.55 12.34
N ASN A 171 -7.56 0.88 12.32
CA ASN A 171 -8.14 1.77 11.33
C ASN A 171 -7.54 3.19 11.42
N ALA A 172 -7.37 3.73 12.62
CA ALA A 172 -6.71 5.02 12.82
C ALA A 172 -5.25 5.01 12.36
N LEU A 173 -4.51 3.92 12.61
CA LEU A 173 -3.14 3.75 12.15
C LEU A 173 -3.09 3.68 10.61
N GLY A 174 -3.93 2.86 9.97
CA GLY A 174 -3.99 2.74 8.50
C GLY A 174 -4.32 4.08 7.83
N LEU A 175 -5.31 4.80 8.36
CA LEU A 175 -5.66 6.14 7.88
C LEU A 175 -4.52 7.14 8.10
N GLY A 176 -3.87 7.11 9.26
CA GLY A 176 -2.71 7.96 9.57
C GLY A 176 -1.56 7.76 8.59
N ILE A 177 -1.23 6.51 8.26
CA ILE A 177 -0.21 6.17 7.25
C ILE A 177 -0.61 6.75 5.88
N ALA A 178 -1.86 6.58 5.47
CA ALA A 178 -2.36 7.09 4.20
C ALA A 178 -2.30 8.62 4.10
N VAL A 179 -2.70 9.31 5.17
CA VAL A 179 -2.62 10.79 5.25
C VAL A 179 -1.17 11.28 5.21
N LEU A 180 -0.26 10.61 5.92
CA LEU A 180 1.17 10.94 5.89
C LEU A 180 1.78 10.76 4.49
N ALA A 181 1.45 9.67 3.79
CA ALA A 181 1.91 9.42 2.42
C ALA A 181 1.43 10.52 1.44
N HIS A 182 0.17 10.93 1.54
CA HIS A 182 -0.37 12.02 0.71
C HIS A 182 0.23 13.38 1.09
N SER A 183 0.45 13.63 2.39
CA SER A 183 1.11 14.86 2.87
C SER A 183 2.53 14.96 2.33
N PHE A 184 3.26 13.84 2.27
CA PHE A 184 4.59 13.78 1.65
C PHE A 184 4.54 14.12 0.16
N PHE A 185 3.57 13.58 -0.59
CA PHE A 185 3.35 13.91 -2.00
C PHE A 185 3.09 15.41 -2.19
N PHE A 186 2.25 16.03 -1.35
CA PHE A 186 2.00 17.47 -1.41
C PHE A 186 3.23 18.30 -1.07
N ALA A 187 4.01 17.91 -0.06
CA ALA A 187 5.24 18.61 0.29
C ALA A 187 6.27 18.56 -0.85
N LEU A 188 6.34 17.43 -1.55
CA LEU A 188 7.16 17.27 -2.75
C LEU A 188 6.67 18.19 -3.88
N GLY A 189 5.36 18.22 -4.15
CA GLY A 189 4.73 19.04 -5.19
C GLY A 189 4.81 20.55 -4.91
N ARG A 190 4.99 20.97 -3.64
CA ARG A 190 5.22 22.37 -3.27
C ARG A 190 6.70 22.78 -3.25
N GLY A 191 7.60 21.88 -3.65
CA GLY A 191 9.05 22.13 -3.61
C GLY A 191 9.61 22.30 -2.20
N MET A 192 8.87 21.87 -1.17
CA MET A 192 9.34 21.86 0.23
C MET A 192 10.39 20.76 0.44
N ILE A 193 10.35 19.71 -0.37
CA ILE A 193 11.24 18.57 -0.35
C ILE A 193 11.77 18.36 -1.77
N GLY A 194 13.04 18.00 -1.92
CA GLY A 194 13.58 17.54 -3.20
C GLY A 194 13.84 18.61 -4.26
N LYS A 195 14.25 19.82 -3.85
CA LYS A 195 14.67 20.86 -4.81
C LYS A 195 15.87 20.48 -5.68
N GLN A 196 16.53 19.34 -5.39
CA GLN A 196 17.78 18.92 -6.02
C GLN A 196 17.71 17.55 -6.72
N PHE A 197 16.50 17.03 -6.97
CA PHE A 197 16.33 15.75 -7.70
C PHE A 197 15.80 15.95 -9.10
#